data_64dfff8ce893c3c94c3bf7fc3b8979cf
#
_entry.id   64dfff8ce893c3c94c3bf7fc3b8979cf
#
_cell.length_a   1.000
_cell.length_b   1.000
_cell.length_c   1.000
_cell.angle_alpha   90.00
_cell.angle_beta   90.00
_cell.angle_gamma   90.00
#
_symmetry.space_group_name_H-M   'P 1'
#
loop_
_entity.id
_entity.type
_entity.pdbx_description
1 polymer ?
#
loop_
_entity_poly.entity_id
_entity_poly.type
_entity_poly.pdbx_seq_one_letter_code
_entity_poly.pdbx_strand_id
1 'polypeptide(L)'
;AMYQHDCRDKNMLTRMGVTTRGTEVWLNKRVAEADKVILLNALSTHDMAGFGGGRKLVLPGVAGWDTIQQNHCHALGDEVGSGLNPDSHVLKTEGNPVSEDMQEGCDMLRPCFLVHSLINADGEVSGMVGGDPYEAWAAGAKETYRMQKVPMKQKADVTIVSAGGYPKDTNLYQGTKCYTSSDMATKKGGIIITMIEADDIMEPPAYLDSFKYDNLEDMEKALRKCFTIPFFVAFENLITATTHTI
;
A
#
# COMPACT_ATOMS: atom_id res chain seq x y z
N ALA A 1 22.53 -18.17 -2.03
CA ALA A 1 22.47 -17.17 -3.10
C ALA A 1 21.33 -16.20 -2.84
N MET A 2 21.51 -14.92 -3.19
CA MET A 2 20.45 -13.90 -3.10
C MET A 2 19.90 -13.69 -4.51
N TYR A 3 18.56 -13.56 -4.64
CA TYR A 3 17.90 -13.33 -5.92
C TYR A 3 16.95 -12.12 -5.78
N GLN A 4 17.06 -11.19 -6.72
CA GLN A 4 16.13 -10.09 -6.89
C GLN A 4 14.90 -10.58 -7.65
N HIS A 5 13.70 -10.29 -7.15
CA HIS A 5 12.46 -10.53 -7.89
C HIS A 5 12.22 -9.42 -8.91
N ASP A 6 11.86 -9.82 -10.14
CA ASP A 6 11.34 -8.92 -11.17
C ASP A 6 9.90 -9.32 -11.50
N CYS A 7 8.96 -8.48 -11.13
CA CYS A 7 7.53 -8.71 -11.36
C CYS A 7 7.12 -8.72 -12.84
N ARG A 8 7.98 -8.24 -13.75
CA ARG A 8 7.75 -8.21 -15.20
C ARG A 8 8.35 -9.39 -15.95
N ASP A 9 9.26 -10.12 -15.33
CA ASP A 9 9.85 -11.32 -15.96
C ASP A 9 8.87 -12.50 -15.91
N LYS A 10 8.01 -12.60 -16.93
CA LYS A 10 7.00 -13.67 -17.05
C LYS A 10 7.60 -15.08 -17.05
N ASN A 11 8.87 -15.25 -17.41
CA ASN A 11 9.53 -16.55 -17.39
C ASN A 11 9.81 -17.04 -15.98
N MET A 12 9.90 -16.11 -15.03
CA MET A 12 10.12 -16.38 -13.61
C MET A 12 8.83 -16.43 -12.78
N LEU A 13 7.67 -16.39 -13.44
CA LEU A 13 6.37 -16.48 -12.78
C LEU A 13 5.71 -17.83 -13.01
N THR A 14 4.93 -18.29 -12.05
CA THR A 14 4.05 -19.45 -12.15
C THR A 14 2.66 -19.07 -11.63
N ARG A 15 1.63 -19.63 -12.26
CA ARG A 15 0.22 -19.41 -11.88
C ARG A 15 -0.11 -20.24 -10.64
N MET A 16 -0.61 -19.58 -9.60
CA MET A 16 -1.03 -20.21 -8.35
C MET A 16 -2.54 -20.48 -8.32
N GLY A 17 -3.35 -19.58 -8.87
CA GLY A 17 -4.80 -19.68 -8.85
C GLY A 17 -5.48 -18.36 -9.16
N VAL A 18 -6.74 -18.25 -8.75
CA VAL A 18 -7.55 -17.02 -8.83
C VAL A 18 -8.20 -16.83 -7.47
N THR A 19 -8.19 -15.61 -6.95
CA THR A 19 -8.86 -15.26 -5.69
C THR A 19 -10.38 -15.20 -5.88
N THR A 20 -11.12 -15.16 -4.77
CA THR A 20 -12.59 -14.99 -4.81
C THR A 20 -13.01 -13.65 -5.42
N ARG A 21 -12.11 -12.64 -5.43
CA ARG A 21 -12.31 -11.34 -6.05
C ARG A 21 -11.87 -11.28 -7.53
N GLY A 22 -11.42 -12.41 -8.09
CA GLY A 22 -11.05 -12.53 -9.50
C GLY A 22 -9.60 -12.17 -9.82
N THR A 23 -8.74 -11.90 -8.84
CA THR A 23 -7.32 -11.64 -9.06
C THR A 23 -6.61 -12.92 -9.50
N GLU A 24 -6.01 -12.92 -10.68
CA GLU A 24 -5.13 -14.00 -11.13
C GLU A 24 -3.79 -13.92 -10.42
N VAL A 25 -3.49 -14.91 -9.58
CA VAL A 25 -2.27 -14.93 -8.76
C VAL A 25 -1.15 -15.65 -9.49
N TRP A 26 -0.14 -14.88 -9.86
CA TRP A 26 1.13 -15.34 -10.41
C TRP A 26 2.25 -14.96 -9.46
N LEU A 27 3.01 -15.93 -8.97
CA LEU A 27 4.12 -15.73 -8.03
C LEU A 27 5.45 -16.16 -8.63
N ASN A 28 6.54 -15.69 -8.04
CA ASN A 28 7.88 -16.11 -8.42
C ASN A 28 8.05 -17.62 -8.27
N LYS A 29 8.47 -18.30 -9.34
CA LYS A 29 8.65 -19.76 -9.40
C LYS A 29 9.53 -20.30 -8.27
N ARG A 30 10.65 -19.61 -7.98
CA ARG A 30 11.59 -20.04 -6.92
C ARG A 30 10.93 -20.07 -5.54
N VAL A 31 10.01 -19.14 -5.30
CA VAL A 31 9.27 -19.07 -4.04
C VAL A 31 8.15 -20.11 -4.02
N ALA A 32 7.42 -20.25 -5.15
CA ALA A 32 6.33 -21.21 -5.28
C ALA A 32 6.79 -22.69 -5.23
N GLU A 33 8.01 -22.96 -5.69
CA GLU A 33 8.62 -24.30 -5.72
C GLU A 33 9.47 -24.60 -4.45
N ALA A 34 9.57 -23.67 -3.52
CA ALA A 34 10.34 -23.87 -2.30
C ALA A 34 9.61 -24.81 -1.31
N ASP A 35 10.33 -25.73 -0.71
CA ASP A 35 9.79 -26.64 0.32
C ASP A 35 9.31 -25.89 1.57
N LYS A 36 9.94 -24.77 1.89
CA LYS A 36 9.62 -23.89 3.03
C LYS A 36 9.79 -22.44 2.66
N VAL A 37 8.82 -21.63 3.05
CA VAL A 37 8.84 -20.17 2.86
C VAL A 37 8.74 -19.51 4.22
N ILE A 38 9.73 -18.68 4.54
CA ILE A 38 9.77 -17.85 5.76
C ILE A 38 9.66 -16.40 5.35
N LEU A 39 8.73 -15.65 5.94
CA LEU A 39 8.52 -14.25 5.68
C LEU A 39 9.31 -13.39 6.68
N LEU A 40 10.18 -12.51 6.16
CA LEU A 40 11.02 -11.61 6.97
C LEU A 40 10.81 -10.16 6.54
N ASN A 41 10.40 -9.27 7.47
CA ASN A 41 10.31 -7.84 7.19
C ASN A 41 10.19 -7.02 8.48
N ALA A 42 10.19 -5.69 8.34
CA ALA A 42 9.68 -4.77 9.35
C ALA A 42 8.18 -4.54 9.13
N LEU A 43 7.41 -4.49 10.21
CA LEU A 43 5.98 -4.22 10.15
C LEU A 43 5.72 -2.70 10.20
N SER A 44 4.82 -2.22 9.36
CA SER A 44 4.39 -0.82 9.29
C SER A 44 2.88 -0.73 9.01
N THR A 45 2.30 0.43 9.20
CA THR A 45 0.98 0.76 8.65
C THR A 45 1.06 0.86 7.12
N HIS A 46 -0.08 0.72 6.45
CA HIS A 46 -0.18 0.85 5.00
C HIS A 46 -1.49 1.53 4.60
N ASP A 47 -1.40 2.50 3.72
CA ASP A 47 -2.48 3.34 3.24
C ASP A 47 -3.70 2.57 2.70
N MET A 48 -3.51 1.65 1.75
CA MET A 48 -4.59 0.87 1.14
C MET A 48 -4.89 -0.45 1.85
N ALA A 49 -3.88 -1.16 2.36
CA ALA A 49 -4.04 -2.53 2.87
C ALA A 49 -4.09 -2.62 4.40
N GLY A 50 -4.24 -1.49 5.09
CA GLY A 50 -4.27 -1.39 6.55
C GLY A 50 -2.89 -1.50 7.19
N PHE A 51 -2.20 -2.63 7.01
CA PHE A 51 -0.84 -2.88 7.50
C PHE A 51 0.02 -3.54 6.42
N GLY A 52 1.33 -3.26 6.49
CA GLY A 52 2.38 -3.91 5.70
C GLY A 52 2.77 -5.28 6.27
N GLY A 53 3.87 -5.83 5.78
CA GLY A 53 4.38 -7.14 6.22
C GLY A 53 3.46 -8.32 5.90
N GLY A 54 3.75 -9.49 6.47
CA GLY A 54 2.94 -10.69 6.32
C GLY A 54 2.63 -11.03 4.87
N ARG A 55 1.34 -11.13 4.55
CA ARG A 55 0.83 -11.40 3.20
C ARG A 55 1.36 -10.48 2.11
N LYS A 56 1.72 -9.24 2.47
CA LYS A 56 2.29 -8.29 1.49
C LYS A 56 3.68 -8.70 0.99
N LEU A 57 4.40 -9.54 1.69
CA LEU A 57 5.66 -10.11 1.20
C LEU A 57 5.43 -11.12 0.07
N VAL A 58 4.24 -11.68 -0.01
CA VAL A 58 3.81 -12.58 -1.08
C VAL A 58 3.14 -11.78 -2.19
N LEU A 59 2.08 -11.06 -1.88
CA LEU A 59 1.36 -10.18 -2.80
C LEU A 59 1.32 -8.76 -2.19
N PRO A 60 2.06 -7.79 -2.75
CA PRO A 60 2.76 -7.78 -4.04
C PRO A 60 4.20 -8.32 -4.06
N GLY A 61 4.84 -8.60 -2.93
CA GLY A 61 6.28 -8.72 -2.75
C GLY A 61 7.01 -9.66 -3.72
N VAL A 62 6.42 -10.81 -4.10
CA VAL A 62 6.96 -11.76 -5.08
C VAL A 62 5.93 -12.10 -6.17
N ALA A 63 4.94 -11.26 -6.37
CA ALA A 63 3.89 -11.44 -7.37
C ALA A 63 4.25 -10.82 -8.72
N GLY A 64 3.58 -11.29 -9.77
CA GLY A 64 3.68 -10.73 -11.11
C GLY A 64 3.00 -9.36 -11.22
N TRP A 65 3.48 -8.55 -12.17
CA TRP A 65 2.95 -7.20 -12.41
C TRP A 65 1.43 -7.14 -12.54
N ASP A 66 0.86 -8.02 -13.36
CA ASP A 66 -0.59 -8.03 -13.62
C ASP A 66 -1.38 -8.40 -12.34
N THR A 67 -0.88 -9.34 -11.55
CA THR A 67 -1.45 -9.71 -10.24
C THR A 67 -1.47 -8.51 -9.29
N ILE A 68 -0.36 -7.77 -9.24
CA ILE A 68 -0.22 -6.58 -8.39
C ILE A 68 -1.28 -5.53 -8.76
N GLN A 69 -1.44 -5.24 -10.06
CA GLN A 69 -2.41 -4.24 -10.50
C GLN A 69 -3.85 -4.68 -10.23
N GLN A 70 -4.20 -5.95 -10.50
CA GLN A 70 -5.53 -6.50 -10.22
C GLN A 70 -5.88 -6.39 -8.73
N ASN A 71 -4.98 -6.78 -7.84
CA ASN A 71 -5.20 -6.67 -6.40
C ASN A 71 -5.40 -5.20 -5.97
N HIS A 72 -4.52 -4.30 -6.38
CA HIS A 72 -4.60 -2.90 -5.97
C HIS A 72 -5.80 -2.15 -6.58
N CYS A 73 -6.35 -2.63 -7.70
CA CYS A 73 -7.58 -2.09 -8.29
C CYS A 73 -8.79 -2.18 -7.34
N HIS A 74 -8.78 -3.12 -6.39
CA HIS A 74 -9.82 -3.23 -5.35
C HIS A 74 -9.85 -2.05 -4.38
N ALA A 75 -8.85 -1.15 -4.43
CA ALA A 75 -8.88 0.12 -3.70
C ALA A 75 -9.81 1.17 -4.32
N LEU A 76 -10.33 0.92 -5.53
CA LEU A 76 -11.40 1.73 -6.13
C LEU A 76 -12.77 1.21 -5.67
N GLY A 77 -13.75 2.09 -5.56
CA GLY A 77 -15.14 1.71 -5.36
C GLY A 77 -15.69 0.92 -6.56
N ASP A 78 -16.88 0.35 -6.43
CA ASP A 78 -17.39 -0.64 -7.40
C ASP A 78 -17.72 -0.04 -8.78
N GLU A 79 -18.13 1.24 -8.84
CA GLU A 79 -18.61 1.90 -10.06
C GLU A 79 -17.78 3.16 -10.38
N VAL A 80 -17.81 3.60 -11.65
CA VAL A 80 -17.27 4.89 -12.05
C VAL A 80 -18.00 6.03 -11.31
N GLY A 81 -17.25 6.96 -10.76
CA GLY A 81 -17.77 8.05 -9.94
C GLY A 81 -17.85 7.73 -8.45
N SER A 82 -17.59 6.48 -8.03
CA SER A 82 -17.54 6.10 -6.61
C SER A 82 -16.21 6.45 -5.94
N GLY A 83 -15.18 6.76 -6.73
CA GLY A 83 -13.87 7.12 -6.21
C GLY A 83 -13.16 5.97 -5.50
N LEU A 84 -12.64 6.25 -4.29
CA LEU A 84 -11.93 5.26 -3.48
C LEU A 84 -12.90 4.34 -2.76
N ASN A 85 -12.52 3.07 -2.59
CA ASN A 85 -13.26 2.14 -1.76
C ASN A 85 -13.11 2.55 -0.28
N PRO A 86 -14.23 2.83 0.43
CA PRO A 86 -14.18 3.31 1.81
C PRO A 86 -13.61 2.30 2.81
N ASP A 87 -13.54 1.03 2.42
CA ASP A 87 -12.99 -0.04 3.24
C ASP A 87 -11.50 -0.28 2.97
N SER A 88 -10.93 0.32 1.92
CA SER A 88 -9.51 0.20 1.57
C SER A 88 -8.72 1.39 2.12
N HIS A 89 -8.39 1.34 3.40
CA HIS A 89 -7.67 2.43 4.06
C HIS A 89 -6.71 1.93 5.16
N VAL A 90 -5.88 2.85 5.66
CA VAL A 90 -4.92 2.58 6.73
C VAL A 90 -5.61 1.99 7.97
N LEU A 91 -4.95 1.04 8.62
CA LEU A 91 -5.38 0.31 9.83
C LEU A 91 -6.53 -0.68 9.62
N LYS A 92 -7.29 -0.61 8.55
CA LYS A 92 -8.38 -1.55 8.28
C LYS A 92 -7.86 -2.78 7.53
N THR A 93 -8.18 -3.97 8.02
CA THR A 93 -7.78 -5.25 7.42
C THR A 93 -8.97 -6.17 7.17
N GLU A 94 -9.83 -6.31 8.17
CA GLU A 94 -11.09 -7.06 8.04
C GLU A 94 -12.10 -6.25 7.23
N GLY A 95 -12.70 -6.86 6.20
CA GLY A 95 -13.57 -6.21 5.24
C GLY A 95 -12.83 -5.28 4.27
N ASN A 96 -11.50 -5.21 4.31
CA ASN A 96 -10.70 -4.45 3.35
C ASN A 96 -10.42 -5.33 2.12
N PRO A 97 -10.99 -4.99 0.94
CA PRO A 97 -10.91 -5.87 -0.22
C PRO A 97 -9.48 -6.09 -0.73
N VAL A 98 -8.62 -5.08 -0.65
CA VAL A 98 -7.20 -5.20 -1.03
C VAL A 98 -6.48 -6.15 -0.07
N SER A 99 -6.73 -6.00 1.22
CA SER A 99 -6.10 -6.78 2.28
C SER A 99 -6.51 -8.25 2.25
N GLU A 100 -7.80 -8.52 2.06
CA GLU A 100 -8.35 -9.88 2.00
C GLU A 100 -7.89 -10.62 0.73
N ASP A 101 -7.88 -9.95 -0.40
CA ASP A 101 -7.38 -10.50 -1.67
C ASP A 101 -5.87 -10.82 -1.60
N MET A 102 -5.07 -9.96 -0.93
CA MET A 102 -3.66 -10.27 -0.61
C MET A 102 -3.53 -11.51 0.28
N GLN A 103 -4.43 -11.68 1.25
CA GLN A 103 -4.41 -12.85 2.13
C GLN A 103 -4.69 -14.12 1.35
N GLU A 104 -5.71 -14.14 0.48
CA GLU A 104 -6.00 -15.28 -0.38
C GLU A 104 -4.81 -15.65 -1.27
N GLY A 105 -4.14 -14.66 -1.87
CA GLY A 105 -2.91 -14.90 -2.65
C GLY A 105 -1.76 -15.48 -1.80
N CYS A 106 -1.61 -15.01 -0.58
CA CYS A 106 -0.64 -15.55 0.38
C CYS A 106 -0.96 -17.00 0.79
N ASP A 107 -2.23 -17.31 1.00
CA ASP A 107 -2.70 -18.64 1.38
C ASP A 107 -2.44 -19.69 0.28
N MET A 108 -2.40 -19.27 -0.99
CA MET A 108 -2.01 -20.15 -2.10
C MET A 108 -0.54 -20.60 -2.00
N LEU A 109 0.34 -19.74 -1.47
CA LEU A 109 1.77 -20.04 -1.26
C LEU A 109 2.02 -20.86 0.02
N ARG A 110 1.20 -20.69 1.05
CA ARG A 110 1.30 -21.36 2.36
C ARG A 110 2.67 -21.19 3.04
N PRO A 111 3.10 -19.95 3.33
CA PRO A 111 4.33 -19.74 4.07
C PRO A 111 4.25 -20.44 5.44
N CYS A 112 5.40 -20.96 5.91
CA CYS A 112 5.40 -21.80 7.12
C CYS A 112 5.78 -21.03 8.39
N PHE A 113 6.38 -19.85 8.25
CA PHE A 113 6.83 -19.05 9.40
C PHE A 113 6.98 -17.57 9.01
N LEU A 114 6.81 -16.70 9.98
CA LEU A 114 6.99 -15.27 9.84
C LEU A 114 7.87 -14.73 10.97
N VAL A 115 8.75 -13.78 10.64
CA VAL A 115 9.45 -12.93 11.61
C VAL A 115 9.34 -11.47 11.17
N HIS A 116 8.82 -10.62 12.04
CA HIS A 116 8.77 -9.18 11.82
C HIS A 116 9.46 -8.41 12.93
N SER A 117 10.29 -7.44 12.54
CA SER A 117 10.75 -6.40 13.46
C SER A 117 9.68 -5.32 13.61
N LEU A 118 9.58 -4.77 14.82
CA LEU A 118 8.74 -3.62 15.15
C LEU A 118 9.64 -2.41 15.28
N ILE A 119 9.34 -1.36 14.52
CA ILE A 119 10.17 -0.16 14.44
C ILE A 119 9.50 0.96 15.22
N ASN A 120 10.26 1.61 16.11
CA ASN A 120 9.80 2.76 16.89
C ASN A 120 9.87 4.07 16.07
N ALA A 121 9.47 5.18 16.68
CA ALA A 121 9.48 6.49 16.04
C ALA A 121 10.90 6.99 15.67
N ASP A 122 11.92 6.49 16.36
CA ASP A 122 13.34 6.85 16.13
C ASP A 122 13.98 5.99 15.02
N GLY A 123 13.22 5.05 14.43
CA GLY A 123 13.69 4.14 13.38
C GLY A 123 14.45 2.92 13.93
N GLU A 124 14.40 2.66 15.22
CA GLU A 124 15.10 1.56 15.87
C GLU A 124 14.20 0.33 16.03
N VAL A 125 14.81 -0.84 16.05
CA VAL A 125 14.10 -2.10 16.35
C VAL A 125 13.76 -2.14 17.84
N SER A 126 12.48 -1.97 18.16
CA SER A 126 11.96 -1.98 19.54
C SER A 126 11.39 -3.31 19.98
N GLY A 127 11.20 -4.25 19.07
CA GLY A 127 10.68 -5.57 19.34
C GLY A 127 10.62 -6.44 18.09
N MET A 128 10.25 -7.71 18.31
CA MET A 128 10.07 -8.69 17.23
C MET A 128 8.86 -9.55 17.52
N VAL A 129 8.18 -9.99 16.46
CA VAL A 129 7.15 -11.03 16.51
C VAL A 129 7.55 -12.16 15.56
N GLY A 130 7.23 -13.40 15.91
CA GLY A 130 7.51 -14.54 15.05
C GLY A 130 6.63 -15.74 15.40
N GLY A 131 6.31 -16.54 14.39
CA GLY A 131 5.44 -17.71 14.55
C GLY A 131 4.65 -18.02 13.28
N ASP A 132 3.43 -18.52 13.48
CA ASP A 132 2.45 -18.69 12.40
C ASP A 132 2.29 -17.39 11.61
N PRO A 133 2.31 -17.42 10.28
CA PRO A 133 2.32 -16.21 9.48
C PRO A 133 1.15 -15.25 9.72
N TYR A 134 -0.04 -15.78 10.00
CA TYR A 134 -1.21 -14.95 10.27
C TYR A 134 -1.23 -14.44 11.72
N GLU A 135 -1.03 -15.34 12.71
CA GLU A 135 -1.10 -14.99 14.13
C GLU A 135 0.03 -14.03 14.54
N ALA A 136 1.25 -14.30 14.08
CA ALA A 136 2.39 -13.42 14.36
C ALA A 136 2.23 -12.05 13.69
N TRP A 137 1.72 -12.02 12.44
CA TRP A 137 1.41 -10.76 11.77
C TRP A 137 0.33 -9.97 12.53
N ALA A 138 -0.76 -10.60 12.94
CA ALA A 138 -1.84 -9.95 13.67
C ALA A 138 -1.37 -9.37 15.03
N ALA A 139 -0.55 -10.15 15.76
CA ALA A 139 0.06 -9.68 17.00
C ALA A 139 0.98 -8.46 16.76
N GLY A 140 1.80 -8.51 15.71
CA GLY A 140 2.67 -7.40 15.30
C GLY A 140 1.89 -6.16 14.87
N ALA A 141 0.80 -6.32 14.10
CA ALA A 141 -0.06 -5.22 13.66
C ALA A 141 -0.69 -4.49 14.86
N LYS A 142 -1.17 -5.26 15.84
CA LYS A 142 -1.71 -4.70 17.10
C LYS A 142 -0.66 -3.90 17.86
N GLU A 143 0.56 -4.39 17.94
CA GLU A 143 1.65 -3.70 18.65
C GLU A 143 2.13 -2.47 17.85
N THR A 144 2.25 -2.56 16.52
CA THR A 144 2.56 -1.42 15.65
C THR A 144 1.53 -0.30 15.83
N TYR A 145 0.23 -0.65 15.85
CA TYR A 145 -0.83 0.32 16.12
C TYR A 145 -0.65 1.00 17.49
N ARG A 146 -0.37 0.21 18.54
CA ARG A 146 -0.15 0.73 19.88
C ARG A 146 1.01 1.73 19.94
N MET A 147 2.11 1.42 19.23
CA MET A 147 3.33 2.25 19.22
C MET A 147 3.19 3.52 18.37
N GLN A 148 2.48 3.44 17.25
CA GLN A 148 2.37 4.55 16.30
C GLN A 148 1.14 5.43 16.50
N LYS A 149 0.18 4.99 17.33
CA LYS A 149 -1.03 5.76 17.60
C LYS A 149 -0.73 7.06 18.35
N VAL A 150 -1.11 8.17 17.73
CA VAL A 150 -1.08 9.50 18.34
C VAL A 150 -2.54 9.94 18.63
N PRO A 151 -2.93 10.05 19.91
CA PRO A 151 -4.29 10.50 20.24
C PRO A 151 -4.46 12.00 19.92
N MET A 152 -5.50 12.32 19.18
CA MET A 152 -5.88 13.70 18.87
C MET A 152 -7.21 14.06 19.56
N LYS A 153 -7.28 15.23 20.20
CA LYS A 153 -8.53 15.73 20.81
C LYS A 153 -9.53 16.20 19.77
N GLN A 154 -9.03 16.80 18.69
CA GLN A 154 -9.82 17.31 17.56
C GLN A 154 -8.94 17.41 16.32
N LYS A 155 -9.54 17.38 15.14
CA LYS A 155 -8.86 17.66 13.88
C LYS A 155 -8.43 19.15 13.82
N ALA A 156 -7.33 19.41 13.14
CA ALA A 156 -6.76 20.74 12.98
C ALA A 156 -7.40 21.52 11.82
N ASP A 157 -7.39 22.84 11.90
CA ASP A 157 -7.77 23.71 10.78
C ASP A 157 -6.63 23.80 9.73
N VAL A 158 -5.38 23.70 10.21
CA VAL A 158 -4.17 23.69 9.39
C VAL A 158 -3.26 22.56 9.86
N THR A 159 -2.80 21.72 8.94
CA THR A 159 -1.83 20.66 9.19
C THR A 159 -0.57 20.93 8.40
N ILE A 160 0.59 20.88 9.05
CA ILE A 160 1.90 20.94 8.41
C ILE A 160 2.48 19.54 8.47
N VAL A 161 2.87 18.99 7.31
CA VAL A 161 3.38 17.62 7.20
C VAL A 161 4.66 17.55 6.39
N SER A 162 5.64 16.80 6.88
CA SER A 162 6.81 16.39 6.11
C SER A 162 6.65 14.95 5.66
N ALA A 163 7.08 14.64 4.45
CA ALA A 163 7.13 13.27 3.93
C ALA A 163 8.19 12.41 4.63
N GLY A 164 9.08 13.02 5.42
CA GLY A 164 10.02 12.33 6.30
C GLY A 164 11.45 12.19 5.78
N GLY A 165 11.81 12.91 4.71
CA GLY A 165 13.16 12.92 4.13
C GLY A 165 13.49 11.65 3.33
N TYR A 166 14.72 11.67 2.75
CA TYR A 166 15.21 10.54 1.97
C TYR A 166 15.23 9.23 2.78
N PRO A 167 14.81 8.08 2.20
CA PRO A 167 14.33 7.88 0.82
C PRO A 167 12.81 8.01 0.66
N LYS A 168 12.06 8.48 1.66
CA LYS A 168 10.58 8.52 1.62
C LYS A 168 10.02 9.59 0.70
N ASP A 169 10.79 10.61 0.40
CA ASP A 169 10.41 11.75 -0.43
C ASP A 169 11.29 11.94 -1.68
N THR A 170 11.94 10.87 -2.14
CA THR A 170 12.78 10.88 -3.34
C THR A 170 12.06 11.46 -4.56
N ASN A 171 10.74 11.28 -4.64
CA ASN A 171 9.88 11.81 -5.72
C ASN A 171 8.49 12.16 -5.19
N LEU A 172 7.69 12.86 -5.99
CA LEU A 172 6.34 13.25 -5.61
C LEU A 172 5.43 12.04 -5.36
N TYR A 173 5.54 10.99 -6.15
CA TYR A 173 4.76 9.76 -5.98
C TYR A 173 4.93 9.13 -4.58
N GLN A 174 6.15 9.16 -4.03
CA GLN A 174 6.40 8.65 -2.69
C GLN A 174 6.06 9.71 -1.62
N GLY A 175 6.46 10.95 -1.83
CA GLY A 175 6.31 12.03 -0.86
C GLY A 175 4.84 12.35 -0.56
N THR A 176 3.96 12.33 -1.58
CA THR A 176 2.53 12.64 -1.39
C THR A 176 1.75 11.58 -0.61
N LYS A 177 2.35 10.42 -0.30
CA LYS A 177 1.73 9.44 0.61
C LYS A 177 1.48 9.99 2.01
N CYS A 178 2.16 11.07 2.42
CA CYS A 178 1.86 11.77 3.66
C CYS A 178 0.46 12.43 3.68
N TYR A 179 -0.21 12.56 2.53
CA TYR A 179 -1.58 13.11 2.45
C TYR A 179 -2.59 12.24 3.21
N THR A 180 -2.46 10.91 3.19
CA THR A 180 -3.34 10.01 3.94
C THR A 180 -3.37 10.34 5.43
N SER A 181 -2.20 10.53 6.06
CA SER A 181 -2.13 10.91 7.48
C SER A 181 -2.60 12.34 7.73
N SER A 182 -2.35 13.25 6.78
CA SER A 182 -2.77 14.64 6.88
C SER A 182 -4.29 14.79 6.76
N ASP A 183 -4.95 14.07 5.84
CA ASP A 183 -6.40 14.04 5.71
C ASP A 183 -7.07 13.57 7.02
N MET A 184 -6.51 12.54 7.65
CA MET A 184 -7.00 12.06 8.94
C MET A 184 -6.90 13.12 10.05
N ALA A 185 -5.88 13.99 9.98
CA ALA A 185 -5.59 15.01 11.00
C ALA A 185 -6.27 16.36 10.73
N THR A 186 -6.70 16.64 9.50
CA THR A 186 -7.23 17.92 9.06
C THR A 186 -8.76 17.92 9.01
N LYS A 187 -9.40 18.99 9.44
CA LYS A 187 -10.85 19.19 9.26
C LYS A 187 -11.17 19.31 7.77
N LYS A 188 -12.33 18.81 7.37
CA LYS A 188 -12.84 19.00 6.01
C LYS A 188 -12.85 20.50 5.65
N GLY A 189 -12.30 20.89 4.52
CA GLY A 189 -12.11 22.28 4.12
C GLY A 189 -10.90 22.97 4.76
N GLY A 190 -10.09 22.25 5.57
CA GLY A 190 -8.88 22.77 6.17
C GLY A 190 -7.70 22.83 5.19
N ILE A 191 -6.57 23.31 5.68
CA ILE A 191 -5.35 23.53 4.88
C ILE A 191 -4.31 22.46 5.24
N ILE A 192 -3.69 21.86 4.25
CA ILE A 192 -2.54 20.95 4.38
C ILE A 192 -1.34 21.62 3.74
N ILE A 193 -0.29 21.87 4.51
CA ILE A 193 1.00 22.40 4.04
C ILE A 193 1.99 21.24 4.01
N THR A 194 2.47 20.88 2.83
CA THR A 194 3.31 19.71 2.64
C THR A 194 4.75 20.11 2.32
N MET A 195 5.71 19.44 2.97
CA MET A 195 7.14 19.59 2.71
C MET A 195 7.69 18.29 2.13
N ILE A 196 8.12 18.33 0.88
CA ILE A 196 8.67 17.21 0.10
C ILE A 196 9.89 17.74 -0.64
N GLU A 197 11.03 17.05 -0.56
CA GLU A 197 12.25 17.43 -1.29
C GLU A 197 12.14 17.06 -2.78
N ALA A 198 11.76 15.82 -3.07
CA ALA A 198 11.52 15.28 -4.41
C ALA A 198 12.68 15.50 -5.39
N ASP A 199 13.87 15.07 -5.05
CA ASP A 199 15.08 15.18 -5.89
C ASP A 199 14.87 14.62 -7.31
N ASP A 200 14.06 13.56 -7.44
CA ASP A 200 13.69 12.93 -8.69
C ASP A 200 12.20 13.13 -9.01
N ILE A 201 11.81 14.40 -9.15
CA ILE A 201 10.42 14.84 -9.31
C ILE A 201 9.71 14.17 -10.51
N MET A 202 10.46 13.76 -11.55
CA MET A 202 9.92 13.19 -12.78
C MET A 202 9.61 11.69 -12.69
N GLU A 203 10.04 11.03 -11.64
CA GLU A 203 9.82 9.58 -11.46
C GLU A 203 8.69 9.26 -10.46
N PRO A 204 7.88 8.23 -10.73
CA PRO A 204 7.75 7.58 -12.04
C PRO A 204 6.91 8.45 -13.01
N PRO A 205 7.25 8.49 -14.31
CA PRO A 205 6.53 9.31 -15.30
C PRO A 205 5.02 9.08 -15.29
N ALA A 206 4.58 7.84 -15.05
CA ALA A 206 3.18 7.47 -14.98
C ALA A 206 2.39 8.23 -13.89
N TYR A 207 3.05 8.71 -12.84
CA TYR A 207 2.43 9.55 -11.82
C TYR A 207 2.12 10.95 -12.38
N LEU A 208 3.11 11.61 -12.99
CA LEU A 208 2.94 12.97 -13.56
C LEU A 208 2.01 12.97 -14.76
N ASP A 209 2.12 11.97 -15.64
CA ASP A 209 1.24 11.82 -16.81
C ASP A 209 -0.24 11.67 -16.43
N SER A 210 -0.51 11.33 -15.18
CA SER A 210 -1.87 11.14 -14.67
C SER A 210 -2.61 12.47 -14.45
N PHE A 211 -1.90 13.60 -14.36
CA PHE A 211 -2.51 14.93 -14.12
C PHE A 211 -3.00 15.63 -15.41
N LYS A 212 -3.04 14.93 -16.53
CA LYS A 212 -3.52 15.47 -17.82
C LYS A 212 -5.04 15.49 -17.98
N TYR A 213 -5.80 14.94 -17.05
CA TYR A 213 -7.26 14.88 -17.12
C TYR A 213 -7.89 16.14 -16.52
N ASP A 214 -8.92 16.67 -17.15
CA ASP A 214 -9.58 17.91 -16.75
C ASP A 214 -10.49 17.74 -15.53
N ASN A 215 -10.90 16.51 -15.21
CA ASN A 215 -11.77 16.20 -14.08
C ASN A 215 -11.53 14.79 -13.54
N LEU A 216 -11.98 14.55 -12.30
CA LEU A 216 -11.80 13.28 -11.60
C LEU A 216 -12.55 12.12 -12.26
N GLU A 217 -13.70 12.34 -12.84
CA GLU A 217 -14.51 11.27 -13.46
C GLU A 217 -13.80 10.67 -14.67
N ASP A 218 -13.24 11.52 -15.54
CA ASP A 218 -12.48 11.07 -16.71
C ASP A 218 -11.15 10.41 -16.31
N MET A 219 -10.51 10.93 -15.26
CA MET A 219 -9.33 10.33 -14.68
C MET A 219 -9.64 8.95 -14.11
N GLU A 220 -10.75 8.80 -13.36
CA GLU A 220 -11.18 7.51 -12.80
C GLU A 220 -11.51 6.49 -13.90
N LYS A 221 -12.24 6.89 -14.94
CA LYS A 221 -12.53 6.04 -16.12
C LYS A 221 -11.25 5.52 -16.77
N ALA A 222 -10.27 6.39 -16.93
CA ALA A 222 -8.98 6.02 -17.52
C ALA A 222 -8.18 5.09 -16.59
N LEU A 223 -8.16 5.37 -15.30
CA LEU A 223 -7.52 4.54 -14.29
C LEU A 223 -8.11 3.13 -14.24
N ARG A 224 -9.45 2.99 -14.24
CA ARG A 224 -10.13 1.69 -14.28
C ARG A 224 -9.81 0.88 -15.53
N LYS A 225 -9.62 1.57 -16.66
CA LYS A 225 -9.26 0.92 -17.93
C LYS A 225 -7.82 0.42 -17.97
N CYS A 226 -6.91 1.14 -17.32
CA CYS A 226 -5.49 0.82 -17.29
C CYS A 226 -4.91 1.18 -15.92
N PHE A 227 -5.21 0.34 -14.92
CA PHE A 227 -4.78 0.57 -13.55
C PHE A 227 -3.26 0.45 -13.43
N THR A 228 -2.65 1.45 -12.82
CA THR A 228 -1.28 1.37 -12.28
C THR A 228 -1.24 2.06 -10.92
N ILE A 229 -0.39 1.57 -10.01
CA ILE A 229 -0.30 2.15 -8.67
C ILE A 229 0.09 3.64 -8.70
N PRO A 230 1.06 4.10 -9.52
CA PRO A 230 1.35 5.53 -9.61
C PRO A 230 0.16 6.37 -10.07
N PHE A 231 -0.62 5.87 -11.01
CA PHE A 231 -1.84 6.54 -11.47
C PHE A 231 -2.89 6.60 -10.35
N PHE A 232 -3.06 5.51 -9.61
CA PHE A 232 -3.97 5.46 -8.47
C PHE A 232 -3.58 6.48 -7.38
N VAL A 233 -2.31 6.58 -7.02
CA VAL A 233 -1.82 7.56 -6.03
C VAL A 233 -2.08 9.00 -6.50
N ALA A 234 -1.90 9.30 -7.79
CA ALA A 234 -2.25 10.62 -8.34
C ALA A 234 -3.76 10.90 -8.22
N PHE A 235 -4.60 9.91 -8.49
CA PHE A 235 -6.05 10.02 -8.33
C PHE A 235 -6.46 10.25 -6.87
N GLU A 236 -5.90 9.50 -5.93
CA GLU A 236 -6.10 9.67 -4.49
C GLU A 236 -5.70 11.07 -4.02
N ASN A 237 -4.58 11.59 -4.50
CA ASN A 237 -4.12 12.94 -4.18
C ASN A 237 -5.10 14.02 -4.66
N LEU A 238 -5.65 13.87 -5.87
CA LEU A 238 -6.65 14.81 -6.37
C LEU A 238 -7.96 14.73 -5.58
N ILE A 239 -8.39 13.55 -5.14
CA ILE A 239 -9.54 13.42 -4.24
C ILE A 239 -9.27 14.18 -2.95
N THR A 240 -8.09 14.03 -2.35
CA THR A 240 -7.69 14.78 -1.15
C THR A 240 -7.74 16.29 -1.39
N ALA A 241 -7.27 16.75 -2.57
CA ALA A 241 -7.31 18.16 -2.96
C ALA A 241 -8.74 18.72 -3.18
N THR A 242 -9.75 17.87 -3.41
CA THR A 242 -11.16 18.31 -3.43
C THR A 242 -11.72 18.55 -2.02
N THR A 243 -11.09 17.96 -1.01
CA THR A 243 -11.54 18.02 0.37
C THR A 243 -10.79 19.08 1.19
N HIS A 244 -9.56 19.36 0.80
CA HIS A 244 -8.65 20.28 1.48
C HIS A 244 -7.99 21.25 0.49
N THR A 245 -7.46 22.36 1.01
CA THR A 245 -6.49 23.20 0.30
C THR A 245 -5.10 22.65 0.57
N ILE A 246 -4.37 22.25 -0.49
CA ILE A 246 -3.02 21.69 -0.39
C ILE A 246 -2.02 22.67 -0.99
#